data_9c305e120295f3935369f1937f53a579
#
_entry.id   9c305e120295f3935369f1937f53a579
#
_cell.length_a   1.000
_cell.length_b   1.000
_cell.length_c   1.000
_cell.angle_alpha   90.00
_cell.angle_beta   90.00
_cell.angle_gamma   90.00
#
_symmetry.space_group_name_H-M   'P 1'
#
loop_
_entity.id
_entity.type
_entity.pdbx_description
1 polymer ?
#
loop_
_entity_poly.entity_id
_entity_poly.type
_entity_poly.pdbx_seq_one_letter_code
_entity_poly.pdbx_strand_id
1 'polypeptide(L)'
;KSIIEDFKFLEESEIKKKYNITKESRDQKVAYAQRNVKEFGIKDEFFKKALVRPFDSKFTYFTNRSKGFIARPVYDTMRHLAHQDQSKNLGLIIGKSGNVVGDMPWNLCFVTNTIVDLNIFYRGGGYVYPLYVDTSKAVNQGDSSTQELGDEKENIISNLNGDIIKRLGDCLGEEPSPEDLFDYIY
;
A
#
# COMPACT_ATOMS: atom_id res chain seq x y z
N LYS A 1 -1.32 -8.35 -17.61
CA LYS A 1 -2.63 -9.02 -17.71
C LYS A 1 -2.45 -10.51 -18.00
N SER A 2 -1.68 -10.94 -19.01
CA SER A 2 -1.53 -12.34 -19.41
C SER A 2 -1.12 -13.29 -18.26
N ILE A 3 -0.23 -12.85 -17.36
CA ILE A 3 0.14 -13.65 -16.19
C ILE A 3 -1.08 -13.94 -15.29
N ILE A 4 -1.90 -12.93 -15.04
CA ILE A 4 -3.09 -13.09 -14.19
C ILE A 4 -4.15 -13.96 -14.86
N GLU A 5 -4.25 -13.91 -16.19
CA GLU A 5 -5.09 -14.82 -16.97
C GLU A 5 -4.66 -16.28 -16.80
N ASP A 6 -3.35 -16.55 -16.82
CA ASP A 6 -2.84 -17.89 -16.54
C ASP A 6 -3.24 -18.36 -15.13
N PHE A 7 -3.11 -17.50 -14.12
CA PHE A 7 -3.56 -17.84 -12.76
C PHE A 7 -5.06 -18.05 -12.64
N LYS A 8 -5.86 -17.50 -13.53
CA LYS A 8 -7.30 -17.73 -13.58
C LYS A 8 -7.67 -19.05 -14.22
N PHE A 9 -6.99 -19.44 -15.29
CA PHE A 9 -7.43 -20.49 -16.21
C PHE A 9 -6.59 -21.78 -16.20
N LEU A 10 -5.30 -21.71 -15.86
CA LEU A 10 -4.42 -22.87 -15.84
C LEU A 10 -4.49 -23.62 -14.50
N GLU A 11 -4.14 -24.90 -14.53
CA GLU A 11 -3.97 -25.70 -13.33
C GLU A 11 -2.71 -25.27 -12.55
N GLU A 12 -2.71 -25.52 -11.24
CA GLU A 12 -1.61 -25.12 -10.35
C GLU A 12 -0.25 -25.68 -10.80
N SER A 13 -0.23 -26.93 -11.27
CA SER A 13 0.97 -27.61 -11.76
C SER A 13 1.53 -26.96 -13.05
N GLU A 14 0.66 -26.51 -13.93
CA GLU A 14 1.02 -25.83 -15.17
C GLU A 14 1.61 -24.45 -14.88
N ILE A 15 1.00 -23.69 -13.97
CA ILE A 15 1.52 -22.39 -13.50
C ILE A 15 2.90 -22.56 -12.91
N LYS A 16 3.08 -23.53 -11.99
CA LYS A 16 4.37 -23.81 -11.36
C LYS A 16 5.44 -24.13 -12.39
N LYS A 17 5.12 -24.94 -13.39
CA LYS A 17 6.03 -25.28 -14.49
C LYS A 17 6.33 -24.06 -15.37
N LYS A 18 5.30 -23.32 -15.79
CA LYS A 18 5.42 -22.18 -16.71
C LYS A 18 6.28 -21.05 -16.11
N TYR A 19 6.11 -20.79 -14.81
CA TYR A 19 6.81 -19.69 -14.11
C TYR A 19 7.98 -20.15 -13.25
N ASN A 20 8.39 -21.42 -13.37
CA ASN A 20 9.50 -22.02 -12.62
C ASN A 20 9.37 -21.81 -11.11
N ILE A 21 8.16 -21.99 -10.56
CA ILE A 21 7.89 -21.83 -9.14
C ILE A 21 8.25 -23.14 -8.43
N THR A 22 9.49 -23.25 -7.96
CA THR A 22 10.01 -24.45 -7.31
C THR A 22 9.75 -24.50 -5.81
N LYS A 23 9.53 -23.33 -5.17
CA LYS A 23 9.27 -23.22 -3.74
C LYS A 23 8.15 -22.23 -3.48
N GLU A 24 7.31 -22.55 -2.52
CA GLU A 24 6.24 -21.71 -2.05
C GLU A 24 6.49 -21.36 -0.57
N SER A 25 6.13 -20.14 -0.19
CA SER A 25 6.14 -19.75 1.22
C SER A 25 4.81 -20.11 1.88
N ARG A 26 4.78 -20.04 3.21
CA ARG A 26 3.54 -20.25 3.98
C ARG A 26 2.39 -19.35 3.51
N ASP A 27 2.70 -18.10 3.19
CA ASP A 27 1.70 -17.05 2.92
C ASP A 27 1.61 -16.67 1.43
N GLN A 28 2.47 -17.23 0.57
CA GLN A 28 2.45 -17.03 -0.88
C GLN A 28 2.48 -18.37 -1.59
N LYS A 29 1.32 -18.82 -2.04
CA LYS A 29 1.13 -20.07 -2.81
C LYS A 29 0.36 -19.79 -4.08
N VAL A 30 0.62 -20.56 -5.12
CA VAL A 30 -0.11 -20.49 -6.40
C VAL A 30 -1.60 -20.63 -6.16
N ALA A 31 -2.02 -21.62 -5.37
CA ALA A 31 -3.43 -21.83 -5.03
C ALA A 31 -4.10 -20.63 -4.38
N TYR A 32 -3.38 -19.89 -3.55
CA TYR A 32 -3.92 -18.67 -2.93
C TYR A 32 -4.06 -17.52 -3.92
N ALA A 33 -3.07 -17.37 -4.81
CA ALA A 33 -3.13 -16.37 -5.88
C ALA A 33 -4.25 -16.67 -6.87
N GLN A 34 -4.45 -17.95 -7.26
CA GLN A 34 -5.57 -18.39 -8.10
C GLN A 34 -6.92 -18.08 -7.46
N ARG A 35 -7.07 -18.38 -6.17
CA ARG A 35 -8.30 -18.06 -5.44
C ARG A 35 -8.58 -16.55 -5.44
N ASN A 36 -7.54 -15.74 -5.24
CA ASN A 36 -7.65 -14.28 -5.28
C ASN A 36 -8.18 -13.80 -6.65
N VAL A 37 -7.60 -14.28 -7.75
CA VAL A 37 -8.04 -13.90 -9.10
C VAL A 37 -9.45 -14.44 -9.43
N LYS A 38 -9.78 -15.66 -8.99
CA LYS A 38 -11.13 -16.23 -9.20
C LYS A 38 -12.20 -15.44 -8.44
N GLU A 39 -11.89 -14.93 -7.26
CA GLU A 39 -12.82 -14.17 -6.44
C GLU A 39 -13.03 -12.73 -6.95
N PHE A 40 -11.99 -12.01 -7.29
CA PHE A 40 -12.06 -10.59 -7.66
C PHE A 40 -12.12 -10.35 -9.18
N GLY A 41 -11.73 -11.33 -9.98
CA GLY A 41 -11.70 -11.22 -11.44
C GLY A 41 -10.47 -10.46 -11.96
N ILE A 42 -10.45 -10.22 -13.27
CA ILE A 42 -9.35 -9.50 -13.95
C ILE A 42 -9.84 -8.10 -14.31
N LYS A 43 -9.61 -7.16 -13.42
CA LYS A 43 -9.98 -5.76 -13.58
C LYS A 43 -8.75 -4.87 -13.48
N ASP A 44 -8.71 -3.80 -14.28
CA ASP A 44 -7.58 -2.88 -14.34
C ASP A 44 -7.29 -2.20 -13.01
N GLU A 45 -8.31 -1.96 -12.19
CA GLU A 45 -8.20 -1.38 -10.87
C GLU A 45 -7.32 -2.17 -9.89
N PHE A 46 -7.15 -3.49 -10.11
CA PHE A 46 -6.32 -4.35 -9.26
C PHE A 46 -4.84 -4.40 -9.69
N PHE A 47 -4.51 -3.87 -10.87
CA PHE A 47 -3.10 -3.82 -11.31
C PHE A 47 -2.45 -2.55 -10.76
N LYS A 48 -1.57 -2.73 -9.80
CA LYS A 48 -0.88 -1.63 -9.12
C LYS A 48 0.63 -1.77 -9.25
N LYS A 49 1.31 -0.64 -9.29
CA LYS A 49 2.74 -0.56 -9.11
C LYS A 49 3.05 -0.65 -7.62
N ALA A 50 4.02 -1.46 -7.25
CA ALA A 50 4.46 -1.64 -5.87
C ALA A 50 5.97 -1.43 -5.77
N LEU A 51 6.40 -0.68 -4.77
CA LEU A 51 7.79 -0.53 -4.41
C LEU A 51 8.23 -1.77 -3.62
N VAL A 52 9.04 -2.64 -4.24
CA VAL A 52 9.46 -3.93 -3.64
C VAL A 52 10.81 -3.84 -2.94
N ARG A 53 11.64 -2.88 -3.33
CA ARG A 53 12.89 -2.47 -2.68
C ARG A 53 13.08 -0.98 -2.92
N PRO A 54 13.92 -0.28 -2.18
CA PRO A 54 14.27 1.10 -2.49
C PRO A 54 14.64 1.23 -3.98
N PHE A 55 13.94 2.11 -4.69
CA PHE A 55 14.09 2.38 -6.14
C PHE A 55 13.73 1.23 -7.10
N ASP A 56 13.26 0.06 -6.61
CA ASP A 56 12.80 -1.05 -7.47
C ASP A 56 11.28 -1.23 -7.34
N SER A 57 10.57 -0.96 -8.42
CA SER A 57 9.12 -1.09 -8.51
C SER A 57 8.70 -2.18 -9.47
N LYS A 58 7.71 -2.96 -9.08
CA LYS A 58 7.10 -4.02 -9.90
C LYS A 58 5.60 -3.84 -9.98
N PHE A 59 4.97 -4.40 -11.01
CA PHE A 59 3.52 -4.50 -11.05
C PHE A 59 3.06 -5.72 -10.26
N THR A 60 1.96 -5.55 -9.54
CA THR A 60 1.34 -6.61 -8.76
C THR A 60 -0.18 -6.58 -8.93
N TYR A 61 -0.83 -7.65 -8.50
CA TYR A 61 -2.28 -7.73 -8.38
C TYR A 61 -2.66 -7.47 -6.92
N PHE A 62 -3.25 -6.31 -6.66
CA PHE A 62 -3.52 -5.77 -5.33
C PHE A 62 -5.02 -5.81 -5.01
N THR A 63 -5.38 -6.54 -3.96
CA THR A 63 -6.73 -6.59 -3.39
C THR A 63 -6.64 -6.56 -1.87
N ASN A 64 -7.78 -6.51 -1.18
CA ASN A 64 -7.82 -6.61 0.28
C ASN A 64 -7.54 -8.03 0.82
N ARG A 65 -7.36 -9.01 -0.07
CA ARG A 65 -7.13 -10.41 0.32
C ARG A 65 -5.68 -10.65 0.74
N SER A 66 -5.51 -11.14 1.95
CA SER A 66 -4.22 -11.69 2.41
C SER A 66 -3.93 -13.03 1.79
N LYS A 67 -2.64 -13.39 1.68
CA LYS A 67 -2.17 -14.66 1.14
C LYS A 67 -2.58 -14.86 -0.32
N GLY A 68 -2.11 -14.00 -1.19
CA GLY A 68 -2.29 -14.09 -2.65
C GLY A 68 -1.01 -13.71 -3.35
N PHE A 69 -1.09 -12.82 -4.31
CA PHE A 69 0.09 -12.20 -4.92
C PHE A 69 0.87 -11.38 -3.89
N ILE A 70 0.17 -10.78 -2.95
CA ILE A 70 0.78 -10.09 -1.79
C ILE A 70 0.42 -10.88 -0.53
N ALA A 71 1.44 -11.24 0.25
CA ALA A 71 1.25 -12.02 1.48
C ALA A 71 0.40 -11.27 2.52
N ARG A 72 0.70 -9.99 2.71
CA ARG A 72 -0.01 -9.07 3.62
C ARG A 72 -0.16 -7.72 2.94
N PRO A 73 -1.30 -7.44 2.32
CA PRO A 73 -1.50 -6.20 1.57
C PRO A 73 -1.58 -4.95 2.46
N VAL A 74 -1.88 -5.09 3.76
CA VAL A 74 -2.17 -3.97 4.69
C VAL A 74 -3.12 -2.98 4.01
N TYR A 75 -4.24 -3.52 3.52
CA TYR A 75 -5.11 -2.85 2.57
C TYR A 75 -5.59 -1.49 3.05
N ASP A 76 -5.97 -1.38 4.33
CA ASP A 76 -6.52 -0.14 4.90
C ASP A 76 -5.55 1.04 4.81
N THR A 77 -4.24 0.78 4.90
CA THR A 77 -3.21 1.81 4.69
C THR A 77 -2.85 1.96 3.22
N MET A 78 -2.57 0.84 2.54
CA MET A 78 -2.04 0.86 1.18
C MET A 78 -3.05 1.32 0.13
N ARG A 79 -4.37 1.18 0.39
CA ARG A 79 -5.41 1.68 -0.52
C ARG A 79 -5.29 3.18 -0.79
N HIS A 80 -4.76 3.94 0.17
CA HIS A 80 -4.56 5.38 0.02
C HIS A 80 -3.41 5.75 -0.92
N LEU A 81 -2.50 4.81 -1.18
CA LEU A 81 -1.41 4.92 -2.15
C LEU A 81 -1.67 4.14 -3.45
N ALA A 82 -2.83 3.46 -3.53
CA ALA A 82 -3.19 2.60 -4.66
C ALA A 82 -3.97 3.32 -5.76
N HIS A 83 -3.90 4.65 -5.84
CA HIS A 83 -4.58 5.42 -6.87
C HIS A 83 -4.01 5.13 -8.27
N GLN A 84 -4.85 5.29 -9.31
CA GLN A 84 -4.37 5.19 -10.70
C GLN A 84 -3.49 6.39 -11.06
N ASP A 85 -3.86 7.56 -10.57
CA ASP A 85 -3.05 8.77 -10.63
C ASP A 85 -2.10 8.80 -9.43
N GLN A 86 -0.84 8.44 -9.66
CA GLN A 86 0.21 8.38 -8.64
C GLN A 86 0.63 9.76 -8.12
N SER A 87 0.16 10.86 -8.74
CA SER A 87 0.44 12.21 -8.27
C SER A 87 -0.44 12.64 -7.09
N LYS A 88 -1.49 11.89 -6.79
CA LYS A 88 -2.53 12.31 -5.83
C LYS A 88 -2.17 12.10 -4.36
N ASN A 89 -1.20 11.26 -4.04
CA ASN A 89 -0.82 11.03 -2.65
C ASN A 89 0.64 10.57 -2.53
N LEU A 90 1.24 10.96 -1.44
CA LEU A 90 2.58 10.53 -1.05
C LEU A 90 2.50 9.69 0.24
N GLY A 91 3.48 8.84 0.44
CA GLY A 91 3.61 8.05 1.65
C GLY A 91 5.03 8.07 2.17
N LEU A 92 5.19 8.39 3.45
CA LEU A 92 6.46 8.29 4.15
C LEU A 92 6.67 6.85 4.59
N ILE A 93 7.84 6.29 4.28
CA ILE A 93 8.24 4.95 4.69
C ILE A 93 9.34 5.07 5.73
N ILE A 94 9.10 4.56 6.93
CA ILE A 94 10.06 4.62 8.04
C ILE A 94 10.45 3.19 8.45
N GLY A 95 11.71 2.87 8.35
CA GLY A 95 12.26 1.59 8.83
C GLY A 95 12.42 1.56 10.34
N LYS A 96 12.32 0.37 10.91
CA LYS A 96 12.60 0.16 12.34
C LYS A 96 14.09 0.31 12.63
N SER A 97 14.46 0.74 13.83
CA SER A 97 15.87 0.85 14.25
C SER A 97 16.64 -0.46 14.10
N GLY A 98 16.02 -1.61 14.39
CA GLY A 98 16.62 -2.93 14.20
C GLY A 98 16.81 -3.39 12.73
N ASN A 99 16.35 -2.58 11.75
CA ASN A 99 16.57 -2.85 10.33
C ASN A 99 17.94 -2.36 9.85
N VAL A 100 18.62 -1.53 10.63
CA VAL A 100 19.98 -1.06 10.33
C VAL A 100 20.97 -2.21 10.52
N VAL A 101 21.95 -2.32 9.63
CA VAL A 101 22.99 -3.35 9.68
C VAL A 101 24.28 -2.77 10.25
N GLY A 102 24.78 -3.39 11.34
CA GLY A 102 26.02 -2.94 12.00
C GLY A 102 25.82 -1.64 12.78
N ASP A 103 26.89 -0.87 12.90
CA ASP A 103 26.93 0.41 13.62
C ASP A 103 26.62 1.61 12.73
N MET A 104 25.95 1.38 11.60
CA MET A 104 25.55 2.46 10.68
C MET A 104 24.45 3.32 11.32
N PRO A 105 24.49 4.65 11.11
CA PRO A 105 23.41 5.51 11.58
C PRO A 105 22.09 5.13 10.91
N TRP A 106 20.99 5.34 11.63
CA TRP A 106 19.66 5.11 11.06
C TRP A 106 19.38 6.12 9.94
N ASN A 107 19.07 5.60 8.76
CA ASN A 107 18.76 6.39 7.55
C ASN A 107 17.64 5.75 6.72
N LEU A 108 16.78 4.94 7.34
CA LEU A 108 15.74 4.19 6.67
C LEU A 108 14.45 5.01 6.57
N CYS A 109 14.53 6.11 5.83
CA CYS A 109 13.42 6.99 5.52
C CYS A 109 13.32 7.17 4.01
N PHE A 110 12.15 6.90 3.42
CA PHE A 110 11.89 7.01 1.99
C PHE A 110 10.50 7.57 1.73
N VAL A 111 10.31 8.15 0.56
CA VAL A 111 9.02 8.63 0.07
C VAL A 111 8.59 7.77 -1.11
N THR A 112 7.30 7.51 -1.21
CA THR A 112 6.68 6.77 -2.31
C THR A 112 5.32 7.35 -2.67
N ASN A 113 4.95 7.20 -3.93
CA ASN A 113 3.59 7.46 -4.42
C ASN A 113 2.88 6.17 -4.87
N THR A 114 3.39 5.01 -4.43
CA THR A 114 2.83 3.69 -4.76
C THR A 114 2.68 2.83 -3.52
N ILE A 115 1.96 1.72 -3.63
CA ILE A 115 1.93 0.71 -2.56
C ILE A 115 3.33 0.14 -2.32
N VAL A 116 3.58 -0.34 -1.12
CA VAL A 116 4.91 -0.77 -0.65
C VAL A 116 4.86 -2.24 -0.23
N ASP A 117 5.87 -3.01 -0.63
CA ASP A 117 6.08 -4.35 -0.08
C ASP A 117 6.48 -4.28 1.40
N LEU A 118 5.93 -5.17 2.20
CA LEU A 118 6.23 -5.23 3.64
C LEU A 118 7.73 -5.38 3.93
N ASN A 119 8.46 -6.05 3.03
CA ASN A 119 9.90 -6.30 3.17
C ASN A 119 10.74 -5.31 2.35
N ILE A 120 10.31 -4.04 2.28
CA ILE A 120 11.02 -2.97 1.55
C ILE A 120 12.50 -2.87 1.95
N PHE A 121 12.81 -3.06 3.23
CA PHE A 121 14.17 -3.08 3.75
C PHE A 121 14.69 -4.51 3.90
N TYR A 122 16.00 -4.67 3.81
CA TYR A 122 16.66 -5.98 3.84
C TYR A 122 16.32 -6.83 5.08
N ARG A 123 16.14 -6.21 6.24
CA ARG A 123 15.86 -6.89 7.53
C ARG A 123 14.45 -6.64 8.05
N GLY A 124 13.48 -6.54 7.18
CA GLY A 124 12.10 -6.46 7.59
C GLY A 124 11.36 -5.23 7.08
N GLY A 125 10.15 -5.06 7.59
CA GLY A 125 9.22 -4.06 7.13
C GLY A 125 9.50 -2.67 7.66
N GLY A 126 8.99 -1.70 6.92
CA GLY A 126 8.83 -0.34 7.38
C GLY A 126 7.39 -0.06 7.80
N TYR A 127 7.20 1.04 8.48
CA TYR A 127 5.91 1.68 8.62
C TYR A 127 5.66 2.60 7.43
N VAL A 128 4.43 2.63 6.95
CA VAL A 128 4.03 3.48 5.83
C VAL A 128 2.94 4.43 6.30
N TYR A 129 3.16 5.70 6.10
CA TYR A 129 2.26 6.78 6.49
C TYR A 129 1.86 7.55 5.24
N PRO A 130 0.65 7.31 4.68
CA PRO A 130 0.11 8.15 3.61
C PRO A 130 -0.09 9.58 4.11
N LEU A 131 0.23 10.57 3.28
CA LEU A 131 0.03 11.98 3.62
C LEU A 131 -1.44 12.33 3.74
N TYR A 132 -2.26 11.74 2.86
CA TYR A 132 -3.70 11.88 2.86
C TYR A 132 -4.40 10.54 3.04
N VAL A 133 -5.51 10.54 3.77
CA VAL A 133 -6.35 9.37 3.98
C VAL A 133 -7.80 9.66 3.56
N ASP A 134 -8.38 8.71 2.83
CA ASP A 134 -9.79 8.73 2.47
C ASP A 134 -10.59 8.07 3.59
N THR A 135 -11.45 8.84 4.23
CA THR A 135 -12.29 8.39 5.34
C THR A 135 -13.67 7.87 4.91
N SER A 136 -14.04 8.00 3.64
CA SER A 136 -15.36 7.61 3.13
C SER A 136 -15.70 6.13 3.33
N LYS A 137 -14.69 5.26 3.43
CA LYS A 137 -14.84 3.81 3.61
C LYS A 137 -14.57 3.30 5.03
N ALA A 138 -14.35 4.19 5.98
CA ALA A 138 -14.06 3.81 7.39
C ALA A 138 -15.32 3.43 8.20
N VAL A 139 -16.51 3.63 7.67
CA VAL A 139 -17.79 3.53 8.45
C VAL A 139 -18.44 2.14 8.41
N ASN A 140 -17.92 1.15 7.70
CA ASN A 140 -18.61 -0.13 7.52
C ASN A 140 -17.96 -1.33 8.22
N GLN A 141 -17.67 -1.21 9.55
CA GLN A 141 -17.58 -2.38 10.44
C GLN A 141 -18.58 -2.22 11.59
N GLY A 142 -19.87 -2.38 11.29
CA GLY A 142 -20.91 -2.48 12.30
C GLY A 142 -22.07 -1.50 12.06
N ASP A 143 -22.93 -1.81 11.20
CA ASP A 143 -24.38 -1.82 11.28
C ASP A 143 -25.01 -1.75 9.88
N SER A 144 -25.80 -2.74 9.55
CA SER A 144 -26.56 -2.80 8.31
C SER A 144 -27.89 -2.07 8.50
N SER A 145 -27.92 -0.76 8.26
CA SER A 145 -29.17 -0.07 7.96
C SER A 145 -28.92 1.29 7.33
N THR A 146 -29.48 1.47 6.16
CA THR A 146 -29.74 2.71 5.42
C THR A 146 -28.54 3.35 4.71
N GLN A 147 -28.30 2.93 3.45
CA GLN A 147 -27.62 3.74 2.46
C GLN A 147 -28.55 4.84 1.96
N GLU A 148 -28.34 6.07 2.37
CA GLU A 148 -28.76 7.23 1.57
C GLU A 148 -27.68 7.49 0.53
N LEU A 149 -28.08 7.49 -0.74
CA LEU A 149 -27.29 7.97 -1.89
C LEU A 149 -27.12 9.50 -1.75
N GLY A 150 -26.10 9.90 -1.02
CA GLY A 150 -25.61 11.27 -0.98
C GLY A 150 -24.36 11.38 -1.83
N ASP A 151 -24.20 12.51 -2.55
CA ASP A 151 -23.06 12.85 -3.39
C ASP A 151 -21.75 12.39 -2.78
N GLU A 152 -20.95 11.62 -3.55
CA GLU A 152 -19.59 11.16 -3.20
C GLU A 152 -18.65 12.37 -3.09
N LYS A 153 -18.75 13.12 -2.00
CA LYS A 153 -17.65 14.02 -1.61
C LYS A 153 -16.50 13.13 -1.15
N GLU A 154 -15.40 13.18 -1.88
CA GLU A 154 -14.13 12.60 -1.45
C GLU A 154 -13.79 13.20 -0.06
N ASN A 155 -13.98 12.42 0.99
CA ASN A 155 -13.60 12.79 2.35
C ASN A 155 -12.09 12.52 2.55
N ILE A 156 -11.27 13.20 1.76
CA ILE A 156 -9.81 13.13 1.87
C ILE A 156 -9.37 14.13 2.93
N ILE A 157 -8.69 13.65 3.95
CA ILE A 157 -8.13 14.46 5.01
C ILE A 157 -6.63 14.26 5.12
N SER A 158 -5.91 15.27 5.57
CA SER A 158 -4.50 15.14 5.93
C SER A 158 -4.33 14.15 7.10
N ASN A 159 -3.34 13.27 7.00
CA ASN A 159 -2.96 12.31 8.05
C ASN A 159 -1.97 12.91 9.06
N LEU A 160 -1.85 14.23 9.10
CA LEU A 160 -1.01 14.95 10.05
C LEU A 160 -1.83 15.35 11.30
N ASN A 161 -1.14 15.48 12.42
CA ASN A 161 -1.79 15.91 13.66
C ASN A 161 -2.10 17.41 13.60
N GLY A 162 -3.39 17.77 13.61
CA GLY A 162 -3.86 19.16 13.50
C GLY A 162 -3.35 20.08 14.62
N ASP A 163 -3.19 19.57 15.85
CA ASP A 163 -2.66 20.38 16.96
C ASP A 163 -1.18 20.76 16.73
N ILE A 164 -0.42 19.83 16.10
CA ILE A 164 0.99 20.11 15.75
C ILE A 164 1.03 21.14 14.62
N ILE A 165 0.21 20.99 13.59
CA ILE A 165 0.14 21.96 12.48
C ILE A 165 -0.18 23.35 13.02
N LYS A 166 -1.21 23.47 13.86
CA LYS A 166 -1.60 24.74 14.46
C LYS A 166 -0.47 25.38 15.28
N ARG A 167 0.21 24.60 16.14
CA ARG A 167 1.35 25.09 16.93
C ARG A 167 2.51 25.56 16.06
N LEU A 168 2.76 24.87 14.95
CA LEU A 168 3.77 25.32 13.97
C LEU A 168 3.33 26.61 13.30
N GLY A 169 2.06 26.74 12.91
CA GLY A 169 1.50 27.96 12.35
C GLY A 169 1.64 29.16 13.30
N ASP A 170 1.35 28.97 14.59
CA ASP A 170 1.54 30.00 15.61
C ASP A 170 3.02 30.44 15.72
N CYS A 171 3.98 29.55 15.51
CA CYS A 171 5.42 29.86 15.53
C CYS A 171 5.91 30.53 14.24
N LEU A 172 5.37 30.12 13.08
CA LEU A 172 5.82 30.56 11.75
C LEU A 172 5.10 31.84 11.29
N GLY A 173 3.95 32.16 11.89
CA GLY A 173 3.08 33.27 11.48
C GLY A 173 2.10 32.89 10.35
N GLU A 174 2.18 31.67 9.83
CA GLU A 174 1.26 31.09 8.85
C GLU A 174 1.18 29.58 9.04
N GLU A 175 0.04 28.99 8.73
CA GLU A 175 -0.15 27.54 8.82
C GLU A 175 0.50 26.85 7.61
N PRO A 176 1.50 25.95 7.84
CA PRO A 176 2.16 25.25 6.74
C PRO A 176 1.22 24.24 6.09
N SER A 177 1.34 24.06 4.77
CA SER A 177 0.62 23.00 4.07
C SER A 177 1.10 21.62 4.50
N PRO A 178 0.27 20.56 4.36
CA PRO A 178 0.71 19.20 4.61
C PRO A 178 1.92 18.80 3.76
N GLU A 179 2.00 19.26 2.52
CA GLU A 179 3.11 19.03 1.61
C GLU A 179 4.40 19.69 2.11
N ASP A 180 4.36 20.95 2.56
CA ASP A 180 5.52 21.65 3.09
C ASP A 180 6.11 20.91 4.30
N LEU A 181 5.25 20.43 5.20
CA LEU A 181 5.69 19.64 6.34
C LEU A 181 6.28 18.28 5.93
N PHE A 182 5.69 17.65 4.94
CA PHE A 182 6.18 16.37 4.40
C PHE A 182 7.57 16.54 3.77
N ASP A 183 7.76 17.59 2.97
CA ASP A 183 9.02 17.92 2.32
C ASP A 183 10.11 18.30 3.34
N TYR A 184 9.72 18.94 4.44
CA TYR A 184 10.66 19.26 5.53
C TYR A 184 11.13 18.01 6.30
N ILE A 185 10.26 17.01 6.47
CA ILE A 185 10.59 15.77 7.19
C ILE A 185 11.48 14.86 6.36
N TYR A 186 11.31 14.86 5.05
CA TYR A 186 12.06 14.02 4.11
C TYR A 186 13.35 14.67 3.63
#